data_b1131ce2d53d592e29babd0cf0c65916
#
_entry.id   b1131ce2d53d592e29babd0cf0c65916
#
_cell.length_a   1.000
_cell.length_b   1.000
_cell.length_c   1.000
_cell.angle_alpha   90.00
_cell.angle_beta   90.00
_cell.angle_gamma   90.00
#
_symmetry.space_group_name_H-M   'P 1'
#
loop_
_entity.id
_entity.type
_entity.pdbx_description
1 polymer ?
#
loop_
_entity_poly.entity_id
_entity_poly.type
_entity_poly.pdbx_seq_one_letter_code
_entity_poly.pdbx_strand_id
1 'polypeptide(L)'
;GFIGIFFMALTLAIVSFSCTGPILGTLLAGSLSGDSGAWELTAGMGGFGLALGLPFALFAMFPNVLNKLPKSGGWLNTIKVTLGFIELALALKFLSNADLVAHWGILKIEFFLAIWFIIFFLLGIYLIGKIRFPKEVKLEKISGLRLLSAILAFGFSVYLASGLIYDKEKQSYNALSLLSGLAPPLGYSYFSPKDCPNDLDCFKDLKTGIEYAKKQGKPILLDFTGYACVNCRKMEEHVWPLPEVDKVCLLYTSPSPR
;
A
#
# COMPACT_ATOMS: atom_id res chain seq x y z
N GLY A 1 -14.29 -24.46 22.07
CA GLY A 1 -15.75 -24.43 22.17
C GLY A 1 -16.35 -23.67 20.97
N PHE A 2 -17.62 -23.79 20.73
CA PHE A 2 -18.34 -23.21 19.59
C PHE A 2 -18.13 -21.68 19.46
N ILE A 3 -18.12 -20.98 20.59
CA ILE A 3 -17.88 -19.53 20.66
C ILE A 3 -16.48 -19.18 20.14
N GLY A 4 -15.44 -19.94 20.50
CA GLY A 4 -14.09 -19.67 20.01
C GLY A 4 -13.96 -19.89 18.51
N ILE A 5 -14.63 -20.91 17.94
CA ILE A 5 -14.66 -21.17 16.51
C ILE A 5 -15.38 -20.03 15.77
N PHE A 6 -16.50 -19.56 16.33
CA PHE A 6 -17.27 -18.44 15.77
C PHE A 6 -16.44 -17.15 15.71
N PHE A 7 -15.79 -16.77 16.81
CA PHE A 7 -14.95 -15.56 16.83
C PHE A 7 -13.73 -15.70 15.93
N MET A 8 -13.14 -16.90 15.83
CA MET A 8 -12.02 -17.13 14.93
C MET A 8 -12.44 -17.04 13.46
N ALA A 9 -13.61 -17.58 13.09
CA ALA A 9 -14.18 -17.46 11.76
C ALA A 9 -14.56 -16.00 11.43
N LEU A 10 -15.16 -15.28 12.38
CA LEU A 10 -15.51 -13.87 12.23
C LEU A 10 -14.27 -13.01 12.02
N THR A 11 -13.24 -13.21 12.83
CA THR A 11 -11.96 -12.48 12.69
C THR A 11 -11.32 -12.77 11.33
N LEU A 12 -11.30 -14.04 10.90
CA LEU A 12 -10.78 -14.43 9.60
C LEU A 12 -11.55 -13.77 8.45
N ALA A 13 -12.89 -13.72 8.56
CA ALA A 13 -13.75 -13.08 7.56
C ALA A 13 -13.49 -11.57 7.48
N ILE A 14 -13.39 -10.87 8.61
CA ILE A 14 -13.13 -9.41 8.64
C ILE A 14 -11.74 -9.10 8.07
N VAL A 15 -10.71 -9.83 8.46
CA VAL A 15 -9.34 -9.64 7.94
C VAL A 15 -9.29 -9.92 6.45
N SER A 16 -9.90 -11.02 5.98
CA SER A 16 -9.97 -11.37 4.56
C SER A 16 -10.71 -10.29 3.75
N PHE A 17 -11.82 -9.75 4.28
CA PHE A 17 -12.58 -8.68 3.62
C PHE A 17 -11.76 -7.38 3.50
N SER A 18 -10.97 -7.05 4.51
CA SER A 18 -10.10 -5.87 4.48
C SER A 18 -9.04 -5.93 3.38
N CYS A 19 -8.48 -7.13 3.11
CA CYS A 19 -7.49 -7.34 2.05
C CYS A 19 -8.10 -7.35 0.64
N THR A 20 -9.33 -7.84 0.50
CA THR A 20 -10.03 -7.97 -0.78
C THR A 20 -10.88 -6.76 -1.14
N GLY A 21 -11.25 -5.94 -0.16
CA GLY A 21 -12.09 -4.76 -0.33
C GLY A 21 -11.65 -3.81 -1.44
N PRO A 22 -10.37 -3.41 -1.51
CA PRO A 22 -9.87 -2.56 -2.59
C PRO A 22 -10.00 -3.19 -3.99
N ILE A 23 -9.78 -4.50 -4.11
CA ILE A 23 -9.91 -5.25 -5.38
C ILE A 23 -11.38 -5.35 -5.77
N LEU A 24 -12.24 -5.71 -4.82
CA LEU A 24 -13.69 -5.76 -5.03
C LEU A 24 -14.27 -4.38 -5.38
N GLY A 25 -13.80 -3.33 -4.73
CA GLY A 25 -14.20 -1.95 -4.99
C GLY A 25 -13.86 -1.49 -6.41
N THR A 26 -12.68 -1.82 -6.91
CA THR A 26 -12.28 -1.48 -8.28
C THR A 26 -13.05 -2.28 -9.33
N LEU A 27 -13.33 -3.57 -9.08
CA LEU A 27 -14.16 -4.40 -9.94
C LEU A 27 -15.61 -3.91 -9.99
N LEU A 28 -16.18 -3.52 -8.83
CA LEU A 28 -17.52 -2.92 -8.75
C LEU A 28 -17.58 -1.58 -9.50
N ALA A 29 -16.62 -0.70 -9.30
CA ALA A 29 -16.56 0.58 -9.99
C ALA A 29 -16.42 0.40 -11.51
N GLY A 30 -15.60 -0.55 -11.96
CA GLY A 30 -15.47 -0.90 -13.37
C GLY A 30 -16.76 -1.47 -13.97
N SER A 31 -17.50 -2.27 -13.21
CA SER A 31 -18.76 -2.85 -13.66
C SER A 31 -19.91 -1.84 -13.80
N LEU A 32 -19.87 -0.74 -13.05
CA LEU A 32 -20.87 0.32 -13.12
C LEU A 32 -20.64 1.27 -14.31
N SER A 33 -19.44 1.30 -14.87
CA SER A 33 -19.05 2.23 -15.94
C SER A 33 -19.05 1.61 -17.35
N GLY A 34 -19.29 0.31 -17.51
CA GLY A 34 -19.23 -0.39 -18.81
C GLY A 34 -20.47 -1.22 -19.12
N ASP A 35 -20.77 -1.36 -20.41
CA ASP A 35 -21.90 -2.18 -20.93
C ASP A 35 -21.76 -3.68 -20.64
N SER A 36 -20.54 -4.18 -20.34
CA SER A 36 -20.22 -5.58 -20.00
C SER A 36 -20.01 -5.83 -18.50
N GLY A 37 -20.30 -4.86 -17.66
CA GLY A 37 -19.91 -4.81 -16.25
C GLY A 37 -20.32 -6.01 -15.40
N ALA A 38 -21.50 -6.58 -15.63
CA ALA A 38 -21.96 -7.75 -14.87
C ALA A 38 -21.15 -9.01 -15.17
N TRP A 39 -20.69 -9.18 -16.40
CA TRP A 39 -19.87 -10.32 -16.81
C TRP A 39 -18.45 -10.22 -16.26
N GLU A 40 -17.82 -9.04 -16.34
CA GLU A 40 -16.48 -8.79 -15.80
C GLU A 40 -16.45 -8.99 -14.28
N LEU A 41 -17.49 -8.52 -13.57
CA LEU A 41 -17.64 -8.73 -12.14
C LEU A 41 -17.76 -10.22 -11.81
N THR A 42 -18.61 -10.96 -12.54
CA THR A 42 -18.84 -12.38 -12.31
C THR A 42 -17.57 -13.20 -12.62
N ALA A 43 -16.89 -12.90 -13.72
CA ALA A 43 -15.65 -13.57 -14.09
C ALA A 43 -14.51 -13.26 -13.10
N GLY A 44 -14.39 -12.00 -12.66
CA GLY A 44 -13.38 -11.61 -11.67
C GLY A 44 -13.60 -12.23 -10.31
N MET A 45 -14.82 -12.18 -9.79
CA MET A 45 -15.18 -12.80 -8.49
C MET A 45 -15.13 -14.33 -8.56
N GLY A 46 -15.61 -14.93 -9.67
CA GLY A 46 -15.55 -16.36 -9.90
C GLY A 46 -14.13 -16.87 -10.00
N GLY A 47 -13.27 -16.18 -10.77
CA GLY A 47 -11.85 -16.51 -10.88
C GLY A 47 -11.11 -16.41 -9.55
N PHE A 48 -11.37 -15.36 -8.76
CA PHE A 48 -10.81 -15.19 -7.43
C PHE A 48 -11.26 -16.30 -6.47
N GLY A 49 -12.57 -16.63 -6.47
CA GLY A 49 -13.12 -17.72 -5.66
C GLY A 49 -12.54 -19.08 -6.03
N LEU A 50 -12.38 -19.35 -7.33
CA LEU A 50 -11.73 -20.56 -7.82
C LEU A 50 -10.25 -20.63 -7.44
N ALA A 51 -9.51 -19.55 -7.59
CA ALA A 51 -8.09 -19.49 -7.25
C ALA A 51 -7.83 -19.77 -5.76
N LEU A 52 -8.71 -19.29 -4.88
CA LEU A 52 -8.64 -19.57 -3.45
C LEU A 52 -9.19 -20.95 -3.09
N GLY A 53 -10.29 -21.37 -3.70
CA GLY A 53 -10.97 -22.62 -3.35
C GLY A 53 -10.25 -23.87 -3.89
N LEU A 54 -9.60 -23.76 -5.05
CA LEU A 54 -8.97 -24.89 -5.73
C LEU A 54 -7.86 -25.57 -4.89
N PRO A 55 -6.91 -24.87 -4.26
CA PRO A 55 -5.92 -25.48 -3.39
C PRO A 55 -6.57 -26.24 -2.21
N PHE A 56 -7.59 -25.66 -1.58
CA PHE A 56 -8.28 -26.28 -0.46
C PHE A 56 -9.07 -27.51 -0.92
N ALA A 57 -9.73 -27.45 -2.07
CA ALA A 57 -10.44 -28.60 -2.66
C ALA A 57 -9.48 -29.75 -3.00
N LEU A 58 -8.30 -29.43 -3.59
CA LEU A 58 -7.26 -30.42 -3.87
C LEU A 58 -6.75 -31.09 -2.59
N PHE A 59 -6.50 -30.31 -1.53
CA PHE A 59 -6.08 -30.89 -0.25
C PHE A 59 -7.17 -31.72 0.42
N ALA A 60 -8.43 -31.35 0.25
CA ALA A 60 -9.56 -32.13 0.75
C ALA A 60 -9.75 -33.45 -0.01
N MET A 61 -9.51 -33.46 -1.34
CA MET A 61 -9.60 -34.65 -2.18
C MET A 61 -8.43 -35.60 -1.96
N PHE A 62 -7.25 -35.11 -1.64
CA PHE A 62 -6.03 -35.89 -1.49
C PHE A 62 -5.40 -35.75 -0.09
N PRO A 63 -6.04 -36.23 1.00
CA PRO A 63 -5.52 -36.09 2.36
C PRO A 63 -4.16 -36.78 2.56
N ASN A 64 -3.80 -37.75 1.73
CA ASN A 64 -2.50 -38.44 1.74
C ASN A 64 -1.34 -37.50 1.28
N VAL A 65 -1.62 -36.45 0.52
CA VAL A 65 -0.62 -35.46 0.14
C VAL A 65 -0.24 -34.59 1.34
N LEU A 66 -1.20 -34.27 2.19
CA LEU A 66 -0.94 -33.55 3.46
C LEU A 66 -0.04 -34.38 4.40
N ASN A 67 -0.21 -35.69 4.42
CA ASN A 67 0.62 -36.57 5.26
C ASN A 67 2.06 -36.74 4.73
N LYS A 68 2.29 -36.49 3.43
CA LYS A 68 3.61 -36.50 2.80
C LYS A 68 4.32 -35.13 2.86
N LEU A 69 3.59 -34.07 3.16
CA LEU A 69 4.22 -32.79 3.46
C LEU A 69 5.14 -32.96 4.67
N PRO A 70 6.40 -32.55 4.56
CA PRO A 70 7.35 -32.73 5.64
C PRO A 70 6.77 -32.10 6.91
N LYS A 71 6.63 -32.90 7.96
CA LYS A 71 6.22 -32.48 9.32
C LYS A 71 7.23 -31.51 9.96
N SER A 72 8.08 -30.88 9.15
CA SER A 72 9.04 -29.88 9.59
C SER A 72 8.31 -28.57 9.85
N GLY A 73 7.80 -28.40 11.07
CA GLY A 73 7.12 -27.19 11.53
C GLY A 73 7.91 -25.88 11.34
N GLY A 74 9.19 -25.93 10.98
CA GLY A 74 10.05 -24.78 10.74
C GLY A 74 9.68 -23.95 9.51
N TRP A 75 9.36 -24.61 8.38
CA TRP A 75 9.01 -23.89 7.14
C TRP A 75 7.67 -23.16 7.23
N LEU A 76 6.66 -23.86 7.73
CA LEU A 76 5.31 -23.29 7.91
C LEU A 76 5.32 -22.15 8.92
N ASN A 77 6.13 -22.25 9.98
CA ASN A 77 6.27 -21.20 10.96
C ASN A 77 6.97 -19.97 10.37
N THR A 78 7.99 -20.17 9.54
CA THR A 78 8.65 -19.06 8.82
C THR A 78 7.66 -18.32 7.94
N ILE A 79 6.78 -19.02 7.20
CA ILE A 79 5.75 -18.37 6.38
C ILE A 79 4.78 -17.58 7.26
N LYS A 80 4.27 -18.17 8.34
CA LYS A 80 3.34 -17.48 9.25
C LYS A 80 3.93 -16.18 9.81
N VAL A 81 5.17 -16.22 10.24
CA VAL A 81 5.84 -15.03 10.79
C VAL A 81 6.09 -13.99 9.69
N THR A 82 6.54 -14.41 8.50
CA THR A 82 6.74 -13.50 7.37
C THR A 82 5.44 -12.82 6.97
N LEU A 83 4.33 -13.56 6.87
CA LEU A 83 3.00 -13.01 6.60
C LEU A 83 2.57 -12.04 7.70
N GLY A 84 2.86 -12.34 8.98
CA GLY A 84 2.58 -11.44 10.10
C GLY A 84 3.31 -10.09 9.98
N PHE A 85 4.57 -10.07 9.54
CA PHE A 85 5.29 -8.82 9.27
C PHE A 85 4.68 -8.03 8.11
N ILE A 86 4.27 -8.71 7.05
CA ILE A 86 3.60 -8.08 5.90
C ILE A 86 2.24 -7.50 6.32
N GLU A 87 1.48 -8.26 7.11
CA GLU A 87 0.19 -7.81 7.64
C GLU A 87 0.34 -6.58 8.55
N LEU A 88 1.38 -6.54 9.38
CA LEU A 88 1.70 -5.39 10.21
C LEU A 88 2.02 -4.14 9.36
N ALA A 89 2.79 -4.31 8.28
CA ALA A 89 3.08 -3.22 7.35
C ALA A 89 1.81 -2.70 6.66
N LEU A 90 0.91 -3.60 6.23
CA LEU A 90 -0.38 -3.23 5.65
C LEU A 90 -1.31 -2.56 6.66
N ALA A 91 -1.35 -3.03 7.91
CA ALA A 91 -2.12 -2.40 8.98
C ALA A 91 -1.67 -0.94 9.20
N LEU A 92 -0.35 -0.70 9.20
CA LEU A 92 0.19 0.65 9.26
C LEU A 92 -0.22 1.51 8.06
N LYS A 93 -0.30 0.92 6.86
CA LYS A 93 -0.81 1.62 5.67
C LYS A 93 -2.26 2.06 5.85
N PHE A 94 -3.14 1.19 6.35
CA PHE A 94 -4.53 1.54 6.61
C PHE A 94 -4.65 2.61 7.70
N LEU A 95 -3.82 2.52 8.74
CA LEU A 95 -3.75 3.55 9.77
C LEU A 95 -3.29 4.90 9.21
N SER A 96 -2.31 4.91 8.32
CA SER A 96 -1.86 6.12 7.61
C SER A 96 -2.95 6.73 6.74
N ASN A 97 -3.77 5.90 6.07
CA ASN A 97 -4.91 6.40 5.31
C ASN A 97 -5.98 7.03 6.24
N ALA A 98 -6.23 6.40 7.39
CA ALA A 98 -7.14 6.96 8.40
C ALA A 98 -6.62 8.29 8.97
N ASP A 99 -5.31 8.37 9.23
CA ASP A 99 -4.63 9.58 9.70
C ASP A 99 -4.76 10.74 8.67
N LEU A 100 -4.58 10.44 7.38
CA LEU A 100 -4.77 11.40 6.29
C LEU A 100 -6.21 11.94 6.22
N VAL A 101 -7.21 11.05 6.32
CA VAL A 101 -8.62 11.40 6.21
C VAL A 101 -9.09 12.14 7.47
N ALA A 102 -8.65 11.71 8.65
CA ALA A 102 -9.02 12.32 9.92
C ALA A 102 -8.19 13.56 10.28
N HIS A 103 -7.15 13.86 9.51
CA HIS A 103 -6.24 15.00 9.72
C HIS A 103 -5.54 15.01 11.08
N TRP A 104 -5.21 13.82 11.61
CA TRP A 104 -4.52 13.71 12.91
C TRP A 104 -3.09 14.21 12.86
N GLY A 105 -2.40 14.06 11.72
CA GLY A 105 -1.03 14.54 11.53
C GLY A 105 0.04 13.69 12.22
N ILE A 106 -0.29 12.44 12.57
CA ILE A 106 0.59 11.56 13.36
C ILE A 106 1.52 10.76 12.45
N LEU A 107 0.96 10.13 11.40
CA LEU A 107 1.69 9.23 10.49
C LEU A 107 2.08 9.94 9.20
N LYS A 108 2.93 10.97 9.31
CA LYS A 108 3.51 11.63 8.15
C LYS A 108 4.56 10.75 7.48
N ILE A 109 4.99 11.13 6.27
CA ILE A 109 5.83 10.30 5.42
C ILE A 109 7.10 9.80 6.09
N GLU A 110 7.73 10.63 6.93
CA GLU A 110 8.96 10.29 7.62
C GLU A 110 8.75 9.14 8.62
N PHE A 111 7.73 9.27 9.48
CA PHE A 111 7.39 8.22 10.46
C PHE A 111 6.90 6.96 9.77
N PHE A 112 6.10 7.09 8.72
CA PHE A 112 5.61 5.96 7.95
C PHE A 112 6.76 5.16 7.34
N LEU A 113 7.68 5.81 6.62
CA LEU A 113 8.83 5.16 6.01
C LEU A 113 9.80 4.59 7.05
N ALA A 114 10.03 5.30 8.17
CA ALA A 114 10.90 4.81 9.24
C ALA A 114 10.35 3.53 9.88
N ILE A 115 9.05 3.47 10.17
CA ILE A 115 8.44 2.28 10.76
C ILE A 115 8.43 1.12 9.74
N TRP A 116 8.13 1.39 8.47
CA TRP A 116 8.21 0.37 7.42
C TRP A 116 9.63 -0.14 7.25
N PHE A 117 10.63 0.73 7.26
CA PHE A 117 12.05 0.34 7.26
C PHE A 117 12.35 -0.63 8.41
N ILE A 118 11.94 -0.30 9.64
CA ILE A 118 12.16 -1.14 10.82
C ILE A 118 11.48 -2.50 10.65
N ILE A 119 10.24 -2.53 10.17
CA ILE A 119 9.48 -3.78 9.99
C ILE A 119 10.20 -4.71 9.00
N PHE A 120 10.59 -4.21 7.82
CA PHE A 120 11.25 -5.03 6.81
C PHE A 120 12.70 -5.37 7.18
N PHE A 121 13.39 -4.49 7.88
CA PHE A 121 14.72 -4.77 8.42
C PHE A 121 14.69 -5.88 9.48
N LEU A 122 13.73 -5.83 10.41
CA LEU A 122 13.51 -6.89 11.41
C LEU A 122 13.10 -8.21 10.74
N LEU A 123 12.26 -8.16 9.71
CA LEU A 123 11.94 -9.34 8.91
C LEU A 123 13.19 -9.95 8.27
N GLY A 124 14.09 -9.14 7.71
CA GLY A 124 15.36 -9.60 7.18
C GLY A 124 16.23 -10.29 8.24
N ILE A 125 16.36 -9.70 9.43
CA ILE A 125 17.09 -10.29 10.55
C ILE A 125 16.44 -11.60 11.03
N TYR A 126 15.13 -11.67 11.06
CA TYR A 126 14.38 -12.89 11.38
C TYR A 126 14.66 -14.00 10.35
N LEU A 127 14.61 -13.67 9.06
CA LEU A 127 14.86 -14.63 7.98
C LEU A 127 16.28 -15.19 8.00
N ILE A 128 17.28 -14.41 8.41
CA ILE A 128 18.67 -14.91 8.64
C ILE A 128 18.74 -15.82 9.88
N GLY A 129 17.73 -15.78 10.77
CA GLY A 129 17.67 -16.62 11.96
C GLY A 129 18.35 -16.02 13.20
N LYS A 130 18.69 -14.72 13.19
CA LYS A 130 19.24 -14.03 14.37
C LYS A 130 18.18 -13.76 15.44
N ILE A 131 16.94 -13.44 15.00
CA ILE A 131 15.78 -13.30 15.87
C ILE A 131 15.00 -14.60 15.82
N ARG A 132 14.56 -15.10 16.98
CA ARG A 132 13.76 -16.32 17.14
C ARG A 132 12.57 -16.03 18.02
N PHE A 133 11.43 -16.54 17.59
CA PHE A 133 10.21 -16.49 18.40
C PHE A 133 10.12 -17.72 19.33
N PRO A 134 9.42 -17.61 20.45
CA PRO A 134 9.18 -18.75 21.34
C PRO A 134 8.56 -19.91 20.55
N LYS A 135 9.09 -21.14 20.76
CA LYS A 135 8.69 -22.40 20.07
C LYS A 135 9.30 -22.63 18.67
N GLU A 136 10.25 -21.81 18.23
CA GLU A 136 10.99 -22.10 16.99
C GLU A 136 12.17 -23.06 17.23
N VAL A 137 12.28 -24.05 16.32
CA VAL A 137 13.41 -24.98 16.32
C VAL A 137 14.67 -24.27 15.83
N LYS A 138 15.83 -24.60 16.41
CA LYS A 138 17.12 -24.07 15.95
C LYS A 138 17.33 -24.42 14.47
N LEU A 139 17.62 -23.38 13.68
CA LEU A 139 18.00 -23.55 12.28
C LEU A 139 19.45 -24.08 12.21
N GLU A 140 19.61 -25.32 11.78
CA GLU A 140 20.94 -25.87 11.50
C GLU A 140 21.47 -25.41 10.14
N LYS A 141 20.60 -25.21 9.16
CA LYS A 141 20.94 -24.72 7.82
C LYS A 141 19.89 -23.74 7.31
N ILE A 142 20.33 -22.65 6.70
CA ILE A 142 19.46 -21.66 6.04
C ILE A 142 19.13 -22.22 4.66
N SER A 143 17.83 -22.40 4.37
CA SER A 143 17.37 -22.78 3.02
C SER A 143 17.64 -21.64 2.03
N GLY A 144 18.00 -21.98 0.78
CA GLY A 144 18.25 -20.99 -0.27
C GLY A 144 17.09 -20.02 -0.50
N LEU A 145 15.84 -20.52 -0.42
CA LEU A 145 14.65 -19.68 -0.54
C LEU A 145 14.53 -18.67 0.62
N ARG A 146 14.87 -19.09 1.83
CA ARG A 146 14.86 -18.22 3.02
C ARG A 146 15.96 -17.14 2.93
N LEU A 147 17.13 -17.49 2.41
CA LEU A 147 18.21 -16.54 2.15
C LEU A 147 17.81 -15.53 1.07
N LEU A 148 17.22 -15.98 -0.02
CA LEU A 148 16.70 -15.10 -1.07
C LEU A 148 15.65 -14.12 -0.53
N SER A 149 14.71 -14.60 0.28
CA SER A 149 13.70 -13.75 0.93
C SER A 149 14.32 -12.73 1.89
N ALA A 150 15.42 -13.10 2.59
CA ALA A 150 16.13 -12.17 3.46
C ALA A 150 16.83 -11.07 2.65
N ILE A 151 17.48 -11.42 1.53
CA ILE A 151 18.12 -10.46 0.62
C ILE A 151 17.06 -9.49 0.07
N LEU A 152 15.89 -9.98 -0.34
CA LEU A 152 14.79 -9.15 -0.82
C LEU A 152 14.29 -8.20 0.28
N ALA A 153 14.14 -8.69 1.51
CA ALA A 153 13.69 -7.87 2.65
C ALA A 153 14.69 -6.75 2.98
N PHE A 154 15.99 -7.05 2.99
CA PHE A 154 17.03 -6.02 3.19
C PHE A 154 17.11 -5.05 2.02
N GLY A 155 17.08 -5.55 0.78
CA GLY A 155 17.05 -4.70 -0.42
C GLY A 155 15.86 -3.73 -0.39
N PHE A 156 14.68 -4.21 0.01
CA PHE A 156 13.52 -3.38 0.19
C PHE A 156 13.68 -2.36 1.34
N SER A 157 14.31 -2.76 2.45
CA SER A 157 14.63 -1.82 3.54
C SER A 157 15.56 -0.69 3.08
N VAL A 158 16.59 -1.01 2.31
CA VAL A 158 17.50 0.00 1.74
C VAL A 158 16.75 0.91 0.77
N TYR A 159 15.87 0.34 -0.04
CA TYR A 159 14.99 1.12 -0.91
C TYR A 159 14.09 2.09 -0.14
N LEU A 160 13.50 1.65 0.99
CA LEU A 160 12.72 2.52 1.88
C LEU A 160 13.56 3.65 2.48
N ALA A 161 14.80 3.33 2.89
CA ALA A 161 15.74 4.32 3.41
C ALA A 161 16.08 5.40 2.38
N SER A 162 16.16 5.03 1.08
CA SER A 162 16.39 6.01 0.01
C SER A 162 15.26 7.04 -0.12
N GLY A 163 14.03 6.68 0.27
CA GLY A 163 12.89 7.60 0.31
C GLY A 163 12.95 8.62 1.46
N LEU A 164 13.79 8.39 2.47
CA LEU A 164 14.05 9.35 3.54
C LEU A 164 15.13 10.38 3.19
N ILE A 165 15.78 10.24 2.04
CA ILE A 165 16.79 11.19 1.57
C ILE A 165 16.08 12.43 1.04
N TYR A 166 16.35 13.55 1.67
CA TYR A 166 15.82 14.85 1.28
C TYR A 166 16.63 15.45 0.14
N ASP A 167 15.99 15.69 -0.98
CA ASP A 167 16.59 16.39 -2.13
C ASP A 167 16.45 17.90 -1.94
N LYS A 168 17.59 18.58 -1.80
CA LYS A 168 17.63 20.03 -1.59
C LYS A 168 17.23 20.83 -2.84
N GLU A 169 17.44 20.28 -4.03
CA GLU A 169 17.09 20.95 -5.29
C GLU A 169 15.57 20.93 -5.51
N LYS A 170 14.94 19.80 -5.23
CA LYS A 170 13.49 19.61 -5.35
C LYS A 170 12.71 20.04 -4.11
N GLN A 171 13.40 20.37 -3.02
CA GLN A 171 12.80 20.67 -1.72
C GLN A 171 11.74 19.63 -1.29
N SER A 172 12.00 18.36 -1.60
CA SER A 172 11.09 17.25 -1.32
C SER A 172 11.86 15.96 -1.09
N TYR A 173 11.20 14.96 -0.50
CA TYR A 173 11.73 13.62 -0.40
C TYR A 173 11.70 12.90 -1.74
N ASN A 174 12.55 11.89 -1.91
CA ASN A 174 12.54 11.08 -3.12
C ASN A 174 11.24 10.29 -3.26
N ALA A 175 10.55 10.45 -4.38
CA ALA A 175 9.39 9.66 -4.71
C ALA A 175 9.79 8.20 -4.94
N LEU A 176 9.23 7.30 -4.15
CA LEU A 176 9.47 5.85 -4.28
C LEU A 176 8.44 5.25 -5.24
N SER A 177 8.83 4.94 -6.47
CA SER A 177 7.93 4.46 -7.52
C SER A 177 7.15 3.20 -7.15
N LEU A 178 7.78 2.26 -6.42
CA LEU A 178 7.12 1.05 -5.90
C LEU A 178 6.08 1.34 -4.82
N LEU A 179 6.25 2.44 -4.08
CA LEU A 179 5.35 2.85 -3.00
C LEU A 179 4.39 3.97 -3.43
N SER A 180 4.40 4.34 -4.69
CA SER A 180 3.48 5.35 -5.21
C SER A 180 2.02 4.97 -4.94
N GLY A 181 1.33 5.81 -4.18
CA GLY A 181 -0.03 5.54 -3.70
C GLY A 181 -0.12 4.57 -2.50
N LEU A 182 0.94 3.88 -2.10
CA LEU A 182 1.01 3.11 -0.84
C LEU A 182 1.50 3.99 0.30
N ALA A 183 2.53 4.80 0.10
CA ALA A 183 3.00 5.79 1.06
C ALA A 183 2.07 7.01 1.11
N PRO A 184 2.08 7.78 2.23
CA PRO A 184 1.45 9.09 2.27
C PRO A 184 2.04 10.03 1.22
N PRO A 185 1.29 11.07 0.80
CA PRO A 185 1.80 12.08 -0.14
C PRO A 185 3.10 12.73 0.34
N LEU A 186 4.01 13.05 -0.57
CA LEU A 186 5.30 13.69 -0.24
C LEU A 186 5.13 15.02 0.51
N GLY A 187 4.07 15.76 0.21
CA GLY A 187 3.73 17.01 0.91
C GLY A 187 3.20 16.80 2.33
N TYR A 188 2.79 15.58 2.71
CA TYR A 188 2.38 15.24 4.07
C TYR A 188 3.61 14.91 4.93
N SER A 189 4.40 15.95 5.20
CA SER A 189 5.72 15.89 5.84
C SER A 189 5.78 16.78 7.07
N TYR A 190 6.67 16.45 8.02
CA TYR A 190 6.98 17.32 9.15
C TYR A 190 7.99 18.40 8.77
N PHE A 191 8.97 18.06 7.95
CA PHE A 191 10.09 18.92 7.64
C PHE A 191 9.89 19.74 6.38
N SER A 192 9.06 19.26 5.45
CA SER A 192 8.78 19.93 4.18
C SER A 192 7.29 19.81 3.84
N PRO A 193 6.40 20.42 4.64
CA PRO A 193 4.98 20.40 4.34
C PRO A 193 4.72 21.19 3.06
N LYS A 194 4.13 20.55 2.07
CA LYS A 194 3.67 21.18 0.83
C LYS A 194 2.17 20.95 0.71
N ASP A 195 1.44 22.05 0.57
CA ASP A 195 0.00 21.98 0.37
C ASP A 195 -0.37 21.59 -1.06
N CYS A 196 0.50 21.90 -2.01
CA CYS A 196 0.29 21.68 -3.42
C CYS A 196 1.35 20.76 -4.01
N PRO A 197 1.00 19.85 -4.92
CA PRO A 197 1.95 19.05 -5.65
C PRO A 197 2.72 19.90 -6.69
N ASN A 198 4.00 19.58 -6.91
CA ASN A 198 4.83 20.13 -7.97
C ASN A 198 4.94 21.68 -7.99
N ASP A 199 4.85 22.32 -6.82
CA ASP A 199 4.92 23.78 -6.65
C ASP A 199 3.87 24.57 -7.48
N LEU A 200 2.75 23.90 -7.82
CA LEU A 200 1.63 24.54 -8.52
C LEU A 200 0.82 25.43 -7.58
N ASP A 201 0.29 26.54 -8.09
CA ASP A 201 -0.66 27.37 -7.37
C ASP A 201 -1.99 26.61 -7.22
N CYS A 202 -2.21 25.93 -6.11
CA CYS A 202 -3.43 25.19 -5.86
C CYS A 202 -4.26 25.77 -4.71
N PHE A 203 -5.58 25.61 -4.80
CA PHE A 203 -6.53 26.11 -3.82
C PHE A 203 -7.45 24.97 -3.39
N LYS A 204 -7.65 24.85 -2.08
CA LYS A 204 -8.57 23.83 -1.51
C LYS A 204 -10.04 24.25 -1.59
N ASP A 205 -10.30 25.53 -1.71
CA ASP A 205 -11.65 26.08 -1.85
C ASP A 205 -11.85 26.65 -3.26
N LEU A 206 -12.96 26.25 -3.88
CA LEU A 206 -13.29 26.65 -5.24
C LEU A 206 -13.48 28.15 -5.39
N LYS A 207 -14.07 28.83 -4.39
CA LYS A 207 -14.34 30.27 -4.45
C LYS A 207 -13.05 31.08 -4.48
N THR A 208 -12.12 30.76 -3.57
CA THR A 208 -10.81 31.42 -3.51
C THR A 208 -9.99 31.16 -4.76
N GLY A 209 -10.05 29.94 -5.32
CA GLY A 209 -9.42 29.60 -6.59
C GLY A 209 -9.97 30.39 -7.78
N ILE A 210 -11.28 30.56 -7.86
CA ILE A 210 -11.95 31.35 -8.91
C ILE A 210 -11.56 32.84 -8.80
N GLU A 211 -11.55 33.39 -7.59
CA GLU A 211 -11.17 34.80 -7.36
C GLU A 211 -9.72 35.03 -7.75
N TYR A 212 -8.82 34.12 -7.39
CA TYR A 212 -7.41 34.21 -7.77
C TYR A 212 -7.23 34.12 -9.29
N ALA A 213 -7.88 33.14 -9.94
CA ALA A 213 -7.80 32.96 -11.39
C ALA A 213 -8.31 34.21 -12.14
N LYS A 214 -9.41 34.82 -11.69
CA LYS A 214 -9.94 36.06 -12.26
C LYS A 214 -8.92 37.23 -12.12
N LYS A 215 -8.25 37.35 -10.98
CA LYS A 215 -7.21 38.37 -10.76
C LYS A 215 -5.99 38.18 -11.66
N GLN A 216 -5.61 36.89 -11.90
CA GLN A 216 -4.45 36.56 -12.72
C GLN A 216 -4.77 36.44 -14.22
N GLY A 217 -6.04 36.44 -14.60
CA GLY A 217 -6.48 36.21 -15.98
C GLY A 217 -6.13 34.83 -16.50
N LYS A 218 -5.97 33.85 -15.61
CA LYS A 218 -5.61 32.45 -15.96
C LYS A 218 -6.83 31.55 -15.97
N PRO A 219 -6.89 30.54 -16.85
CA PRO A 219 -7.91 29.50 -16.80
C PRO A 219 -7.72 28.62 -15.57
N ILE A 220 -8.77 27.87 -15.19
CA ILE A 220 -8.82 27.04 -14.00
C ILE A 220 -8.76 25.58 -14.40
N LEU A 221 -7.86 24.80 -13.79
CA LEU A 221 -7.87 23.35 -13.85
C LEU A 221 -8.54 22.80 -12.59
N LEU A 222 -9.65 22.09 -12.75
CA LEU A 222 -10.33 21.42 -11.64
C LEU A 222 -9.79 20.00 -11.49
N ASP A 223 -9.17 19.72 -10.35
CA ASP A 223 -8.71 18.38 -10.00
C ASP A 223 -9.62 17.74 -8.95
N PHE A 224 -10.28 16.65 -9.34
CA PHE A 224 -11.13 15.86 -8.46
C PHE A 224 -10.31 14.74 -7.83
N THR A 225 -9.79 15.00 -6.65
CA THR A 225 -8.88 14.10 -5.93
C THR A 225 -9.44 13.75 -4.54
N GLY A 226 -8.85 12.74 -3.91
CA GLY A 226 -9.16 12.33 -2.54
C GLY A 226 -7.90 12.04 -1.74
N TYR A 227 -7.98 12.17 -0.42
CA TYR A 227 -6.82 11.96 0.47
C TYR A 227 -6.20 10.56 0.33
N ALA A 228 -7.01 9.52 0.17
CA ALA A 228 -6.58 8.12 0.03
C ALA A 228 -6.60 7.61 -1.42
N CYS A 229 -6.70 8.50 -2.41
CA CYS A 229 -6.80 8.15 -3.82
C CYS A 229 -5.43 7.72 -4.38
N VAL A 230 -5.21 6.44 -4.55
CA VAL A 230 -3.95 5.87 -5.07
C VAL A 230 -3.63 6.35 -6.49
N ASN A 231 -4.63 6.39 -7.38
CA ASN A 231 -4.43 6.81 -8.77
C ASN A 231 -4.13 8.31 -8.85
N CYS A 232 -4.73 9.14 -7.98
CA CYS A 232 -4.47 10.56 -7.94
C CYS A 232 -3.00 10.81 -7.52
N ARG A 233 -2.50 10.06 -6.53
CA ARG A 233 -1.08 10.15 -6.11
C ARG A 233 -0.13 9.76 -7.24
N LYS A 234 -0.45 8.69 -7.98
CA LYS A 234 0.35 8.29 -9.15
C LYS A 234 0.38 9.36 -10.24
N MET A 235 -0.74 10.01 -10.49
CA MET A 235 -0.80 11.14 -11.44
C MET A 235 0.08 12.30 -10.98
N GLU A 236 -0.05 12.72 -9.72
CA GLU A 236 0.72 13.82 -9.14
C GLU A 236 2.23 13.55 -9.10
N GLU A 237 2.64 12.29 -8.81
CA GLU A 237 4.05 11.92 -8.66
C GLU A 237 4.75 11.60 -9.99
N HIS A 238 4.03 11.09 -10.98
CA HIS A 238 4.64 10.54 -12.20
C HIS A 238 4.19 11.19 -13.49
N VAL A 239 3.01 11.77 -13.56
CA VAL A 239 2.48 12.36 -14.80
C VAL A 239 2.65 13.87 -14.81
N TRP A 240 2.24 14.53 -13.74
CA TRP A 240 2.33 16.00 -13.68
C TRP A 240 3.76 16.56 -13.75
N PRO A 241 4.80 15.89 -13.19
CA PRO A 241 6.18 16.35 -13.33
C PRO A 241 6.79 16.15 -14.72
N LEU A 242 6.07 15.51 -15.66
CA LEU A 242 6.56 15.38 -17.03
C LEU A 242 6.65 16.78 -17.68
N PRO A 243 7.78 17.13 -18.35
CA PRO A 243 8.02 18.48 -18.85
C PRO A 243 6.92 19.03 -19.77
N GLU A 244 6.24 18.17 -20.50
CA GLU A 244 5.14 18.55 -21.39
C GLU A 244 3.86 18.84 -20.62
N VAL A 245 3.58 18.06 -19.56
CA VAL A 245 2.39 18.20 -18.70
C VAL A 245 2.57 19.36 -17.76
N ASP A 246 3.74 19.50 -17.15
CA ASP A 246 4.07 20.58 -16.21
C ASP A 246 3.91 21.95 -16.85
N LYS A 247 4.39 22.12 -18.08
CA LYS A 247 4.17 23.36 -18.87
C LYS A 247 2.70 23.71 -19.03
N VAL A 248 1.85 22.71 -19.26
CA VAL A 248 0.40 22.92 -19.39
C VAL A 248 -0.20 23.25 -18.02
N CYS A 249 0.17 22.53 -16.98
CA CYS A 249 -0.31 22.77 -15.62
C CYS A 249 0.03 24.17 -15.12
N LEU A 250 1.21 24.70 -15.44
CA LEU A 250 1.63 26.06 -15.06
C LEU A 250 0.83 27.17 -15.76
N LEU A 251 0.18 26.88 -16.88
CA LEU A 251 -0.71 27.82 -17.57
C LEU A 251 -2.04 28.02 -16.84
N TYR A 252 -2.41 27.08 -15.98
CA TYR A 252 -3.68 27.06 -15.26
C TYR A 252 -3.46 27.38 -13.79
N THR A 253 -4.48 27.94 -13.14
CA THR A 253 -4.59 27.88 -11.69
C THR A 253 -5.36 26.62 -11.34
N SER A 254 -4.88 25.81 -10.39
CA SER A 254 -5.50 24.56 -10.00
C SER A 254 -6.23 24.70 -8.67
N PRO A 255 -7.54 24.98 -8.63
CA PRO A 255 -8.32 24.75 -7.44
C PRO A 255 -8.58 23.24 -7.33
N SER A 256 -7.98 22.59 -6.35
CA SER A 256 -8.25 21.22 -5.97
C SER A 256 -9.24 21.23 -4.81
N PRO A 257 -10.52 20.88 -5.00
CA PRO A 257 -11.40 20.61 -3.88
C PRO A 257 -10.95 19.30 -3.21
N ARG A 258 -10.28 19.43 -2.10
CA ARG A 258 -9.99 18.31 -1.21
C ARG A 258 -11.03 18.22 -0.12
#